data_ecd27ba6a9759509f5a8097686a8ec34
#
_entry.id   ecd27ba6a9759509f5a8097686a8ec34
#
_cell.length_a   1.000
_cell.length_b   1.000
_cell.length_c   1.000
_cell.angle_alpha   90.00
_cell.angle_beta   90.00
_cell.angle_gamma   90.00
#
_symmetry.space_group_name_H-M   'P 1'
#
loop_
_entity.id
_entity.type
_entity.pdbx_description
1 polymer ?
#
loop_
_entity_poly.entity_id
_entity_poly.type
_entity_poly.pdbx_seq_one_letter_code
_entity_poly.pdbx_strand_id
1 'polypeptide(L)'
;FLIDGGTDFDFLSRIFDKLLINFTWWVNRQDASGSHVFEGGFLGLDNIGPLDRSHLPIDGKLQQSDATGWMAFYAIAMGSIAAVLNWTGGRPATDLVLKFLEHFAAISDAIDGQGIWDDADGLYYDRLHTPGGTDIPVKVRSMVGMIPLLAVAVLDEGMLDRSLTVGKHFADFLQRQGLADREKLRQLGVL
;
A
#
# COMPACT_ATOMS: atom_id res chain seq x y z
N PHE A 1 -22.87 3.72 3.94
CA PHE A 1 -22.83 4.44 2.66
C PHE A 1 -23.69 3.79 1.58
N LEU A 2 -23.52 2.51 1.30
CA LEU A 2 -24.24 1.83 0.23
C LEU A 2 -25.58 1.20 0.67
N ILE A 3 -25.78 0.97 1.97
CA ILE A 3 -26.94 0.25 2.48
C ILE A 3 -28.13 1.20 2.72
N ASP A 4 -27.88 2.40 3.27
CA ASP A 4 -28.94 3.31 3.70
C ASP A 4 -29.08 4.56 2.82
N GLY A 5 -28.26 4.70 1.77
CA GLY A 5 -28.25 5.88 0.90
C GLY A 5 -27.88 7.19 1.60
N GLY A 6 -27.46 7.12 2.85
CA GLY A 6 -27.02 8.23 3.69
C GLY A 6 -25.54 8.21 4.00
N THR A 7 -25.00 9.36 4.41
CA THR A 7 -23.60 9.51 4.82
C THR A 7 -23.55 9.71 6.34
N ASP A 8 -23.09 8.69 7.07
CA ASP A 8 -22.80 8.79 8.50
C ASP A 8 -21.32 9.18 8.71
N PHE A 9 -21.05 10.48 8.72
CA PHE A 9 -19.70 11.01 8.91
C PHE A 9 -19.16 10.78 10.32
N ASP A 10 -20.03 10.73 11.32
CA ASP A 10 -19.60 10.45 12.70
C ASP A 10 -19.11 9.01 12.83
N PHE A 11 -19.81 8.07 12.20
CA PHE A 11 -19.38 6.69 12.11
C PHE A 11 -18.02 6.60 11.36
N LEU A 12 -17.93 7.23 10.19
CA LEU A 12 -16.71 7.21 9.37
C LEU A 12 -15.50 7.78 10.13
N SER A 13 -15.68 8.89 10.84
CA SER A 13 -14.62 9.51 11.65
C SER A 13 -14.16 8.58 12.78
N ARG A 14 -15.10 7.95 13.51
CA ARG A 14 -14.77 7.00 14.58
C ARG A 14 -14.03 5.76 14.08
N ILE A 15 -14.44 5.24 12.91
CA ILE A 15 -13.75 4.10 12.28
C ILE A 15 -12.36 4.52 11.82
N PHE A 16 -12.23 5.70 11.22
CA PHE A 16 -10.95 6.25 10.79
C PHE A 16 -9.94 6.33 11.94
N ASP A 17 -10.34 6.87 13.09
CA ASP A 17 -9.46 6.98 14.25
C ASP A 17 -8.97 5.61 14.77
N LYS A 18 -9.84 4.61 14.78
CA LYS A 18 -9.46 3.23 15.16
C LYS A 18 -8.50 2.61 14.16
N LEU A 19 -8.78 2.77 12.87
CA LEU A 19 -7.92 2.28 11.80
C LEU A 19 -6.58 2.99 11.78
N LEU A 20 -6.53 4.30 12.09
CA LEU A 20 -5.31 5.07 12.15
C LEU A 20 -4.32 4.53 13.20
N ILE A 21 -4.82 4.16 14.37
CA ILE A 21 -4.00 3.54 15.43
C ILE A 21 -3.43 2.20 14.92
N ASN A 22 -4.26 1.41 14.29
CA ASN A 22 -3.87 0.11 13.74
C ASN A 22 -2.87 0.28 12.58
N PHE A 23 -3.12 1.21 11.66
CA PHE A 23 -2.20 1.53 10.56
C PHE A 23 -0.82 1.95 11.08
N THR A 24 -0.77 2.84 12.09
CA THR A 24 0.48 3.31 12.67
C THR A 24 1.28 2.16 13.29
N TRP A 25 0.60 1.20 13.92
CA TRP A 25 1.24 0.02 14.47
C TRP A 25 1.87 -0.85 13.37
N TRP A 26 1.15 -1.04 12.26
CA TRP A 26 1.63 -1.83 11.13
C TRP A 26 2.77 -1.16 10.36
N VAL A 27 2.65 0.12 10.06
CA VAL A 27 3.68 0.85 9.30
C VAL A 27 5.03 0.90 10.00
N ASN A 28 5.03 0.78 11.34
CA ASN A 28 6.25 0.67 12.13
C ASN A 28 6.87 -0.74 12.14
N ARG A 29 6.29 -1.69 11.42
CA ARG A 29 6.78 -3.07 11.26
C ARG A 29 7.27 -3.34 9.85
N GLN A 30 7.81 -2.32 9.21
CA GLN A 30 8.58 -2.47 7.98
C GLN A 30 9.78 -3.38 8.23
N ASP A 31 10.38 -3.86 7.15
CA ASP A 31 11.65 -4.54 7.19
C ASP A 31 12.73 -3.70 7.91
N ALA A 32 13.77 -4.35 8.43
CA ALA A 32 14.80 -3.69 9.22
C ALA A 32 15.60 -2.62 8.43
N SER A 33 15.56 -2.65 7.11
CA SER A 33 16.21 -1.67 6.23
C SER A 33 15.34 -0.43 5.98
N GLY A 34 14.03 -0.46 6.33
CA GLY A 34 13.10 0.62 6.05
C GLY A 34 12.78 0.76 4.56
N SER A 35 12.86 -0.32 3.80
CA SER A 35 12.66 -0.32 2.35
C SER A 35 11.19 -0.37 1.92
N HIS A 36 10.27 -0.12 2.84
CA HIS A 36 8.81 -0.10 2.61
C HIS A 36 8.21 -1.44 2.15
N VAL A 37 8.90 -2.54 2.34
CA VAL A 37 8.35 -3.89 2.27
C VAL A 37 8.09 -4.44 3.67
N PHE A 38 7.28 -5.49 3.77
CA PHE A 38 6.83 -6.00 5.06
C PHE A 38 7.20 -7.49 5.21
N GLU A 39 7.74 -7.82 6.37
CA GLU A 39 8.29 -9.14 6.67
C GLU A 39 7.24 -10.11 7.24
N GLY A 40 5.96 -9.78 7.10
CA GLY A 40 4.89 -10.67 7.53
C GLY A 40 4.25 -10.28 8.85
N GLY A 41 3.72 -11.26 9.57
CA GLY A 41 2.85 -11.09 10.70
C GLY A 41 1.39 -11.33 10.32
N PHE A 42 0.43 -10.67 10.96
CA PHE A 42 -1.00 -10.90 10.74
C PHE A 42 -1.53 -10.50 9.36
N LEU A 43 -0.78 -9.74 8.57
CA LEU A 43 -1.24 -9.31 7.24
C LEU A 43 -1.01 -10.37 6.17
N GLY A 44 0.04 -11.18 6.31
CA GLY A 44 0.32 -12.28 5.38
C GLY A 44 -0.33 -13.59 5.82
N LEU A 45 -0.47 -14.51 4.88
CA LEU A 45 -0.81 -15.89 5.21
C LEU A 45 0.40 -16.60 5.83
N ASP A 46 0.19 -17.37 6.89
CA ASP A 46 1.29 -18.11 7.54
C ASP A 46 1.90 -19.16 6.60
N ASN A 47 1.04 -19.85 5.84
CA ASN A 47 1.43 -20.93 4.96
C ASN A 47 1.03 -20.66 3.50
N ILE A 48 1.97 -20.89 2.57
CA ILE A 48 1.72 -20.88 1.14
C ILE A 48 2.15 -22.23 0.55
N GLY A 49 1.18 -23.09 0.28
CA GLY A 49 1.47 -24.45 -0.18
C GLY A 49 2.34 -25.21 0.83
N PRO A 50 3.51 -25.73 0.40
CA PRO A 50 4.40 -26.51 1.28
C PRO A 50 5.27 -25.65 2.20
N LEU A 51 5.25 -24.30 2.06
CA LEU A 51 6.11 -23.39 2.81
C LEU A 51 5.36 -22.82 4.02
N ASP A 52 5.84 -23.10 5.21
CA ASP A 52 5.49 -22.38 6.44
C ASP A 52 6.33 -21.11 6.53
N ARG A 53 5.69 -19.95 6.33
CA ARG A 53 6.38 -18.66 6.35
C ARG A 53 6.71 -18.16 7.75
N SER A 54 6.09 -18.74 8.77
CA SER A 54 6.39 -18.45 10.19
C SER A 54 7.58 -19.23 10.69
N HIS A 55 7.90 -20.37 10.05
CA HIS A 55 9.00 -21.26 10.42
C HIS A 55 9.79 -21.64 9.16
N LEU A 56 10.65 -20.75 8.73
CA LEU A 56 11.45 -20.96 7.53
C LEU A 56 12.43 -22.13 7.74
N PRO A 57 12.65 -22.98 6.72
CA PRO A 57 13.57 -24.12 6.82
C PRO A 57 15.05 -23.71 6.80
N ILE A 58 15.33 -22.45 6.51
CA ILE A 58 16.68 -21.86 6.49
C ILE A 58 16.65 -20.50 7.19
N ASP A 59 17.81 -20.10 7.73
CA ASP A 59 17.97 -18.77 8.31
C ASP A 59 17.78 -17.68 7.24
N GLY A 60 17.03 -16.67 7.58
CA GLY A 60 16.80 -15.55 6.67
C GLY A 60 15.62 -14.67 7.08
N LYS A 61 15.40 -13.63 6.30
CA LYS A 61 14.28 -12.72 6.44
C LYS A 61 13.40 -12.83 5.20
N LEU A 62 12.11 -13.03 5.41
CA LEU A 62 11.15 -13.17 4.34
C LEU A 62 10.36 -11.88 4.16
N GLN A 63 10.59 -11.19 3.06
CA GLN A 63 9.73 -10.12 2.58
C GLN A 63 8.52 -10.74 1.91
N GLN A 64 7.34 -10.47 2.44
CA GLN A 64 6.11 -11.08 1.98
C GLN A 64 5.37 -10.18 0.99
N SER A 65 5.06 -10.71 -0.18
CA SER A 65 4.33 -10.00 -1.23
C SER A 65 2.91 -9.62 -0.81
N ASP A 66 2.19 -10.53 -0.15
CA ASP A 66 0.83 -10.27 0.33
C ASP A 66 0.80 -9.28 1.49
N ALA A 67 1.68 -9.38 2.48
CA ALA A 67 1.78 -8.41 3.57
C ALA A 67 2.07 -7.01 3.04
N THR A 68 2.98 -6.90 2.07
CA THR A 68 3.31 -5.63 1.41
C THR A 68 2.12 -5.10 0.61
N GLY A 69 1.44 -5.97 -0.15
CA GLY A 69 0.22 -5.61 -0.89
C GLY A 69 -0.92 -5.15 0.02
N TRP A 70 -1.13 -5.83 1.16
CA TRP A 70 -2.13 -5.41 2.16
C TRP A 70 -1.82 -4.04 2.75
N MET A 71 -0.54 -3.72 2.99
CA MET A 71 -0.17 -2.40 3.49
C MET A 71 -0.37 -1.31 2.45
N ALA A 72 -0.11 -1.58 1.16
CA ALA A 72 -0.45 -0.67 0.08
C ALA A 72 -1.96 -0.43 0.00
N PHE A 73 -2.77 -1.51 0.04
CA PHE A 73 -4.24 -1.40 0.09
C PHE A 73 -4.72 -0.61 1.30
N TYR A 74 -4.13 -0.85 2.49
CA TYR A 74 -4.48 -0.13 3.70
C TYR A 74 -4.17 1.36 3.58
N ALA A 75 -3.00 1.72 3.04
CA ALA A 75 -2.63 3.11 2.82
C ALA A 75 -3.62 3.83 1.89
N ILE A 76 -3.95 3.24 0.73
CA ILE A 76 -4.87 3.87 -0.22
C ILE A 76 -6.31 3.95 0.33
N ALA A 77 -6.75 2.94 1.08
CA ALA A 77 -8.05 2.96 1.73
C ALA A 77 -8.14 4.07 2.80
N MET A 78 -7.11 4.21 3.64
CA MET A 78 -7.04 5.28 4.64
C MET A 78 -6.98 6.67 3.99
N GLY A 79 -6.22 6.80 2.90
CA GLY A 79 -6.19 8.04 2.11
C GLY A 79 -7.56 8.41 1.56
N SER A 80 -8.31 7.45 1.06
CA SER A 80 -9.66 7.64 0.55
C SER A 80 -10.65 8.08 1.65
N ILE A 81 -10.60 7.45 2.82
CA ILE A 81 -11.44 7.85 3.97
C ILE A 81 -11.06 9.25 4.45
N ALA A 82 -9.77 9.54 4.58
CA ALA A 82 -9.28 10.87 4.98
C ALA A 82 -9.74 11.95 4.00
N ALA A 83 -9.70 11.67 2.69
CA ALA A 83 -10.17 12.57 1.66
C ALA A 83 -11.67 12.88 1.82
N VAL A 84 -12.51 11.86 2.00
CA VAL A 84 -13.96 12.04 2.25
C VAL A 84 -14.20 12.90 3.47
N LEU A 85 -13.55 12.65 4.60
CA LEU A 85 -13.68 13.41 5.83
C LEU A 85 -13.24 14.87 5.66
N ASN A 86 -12.17 15.10 4.89
CA ASN A 86 -11.66 16.44 4.61
C ASN A 86 -12.63 17.26 3.73
N TRP A 87 -13.21 16.64 2.71
CA TRP A 87 -14.12 17.33 1.77
C TRP A 87 -15.47 17.68 2.35
N THR A 88 -15.95 16.89 3.28
CA THR A 88 -17.26 17.12 3.92
C THR A 88 -17.23 18.19 5.00
N GLY A 89 -16.05 18.77 5.26
CA GLY A 89 -15.86 19.81 6.28
C GLY A 89 -15.94 19.32 7.72
N GLY A 90 -16.06 18.00 7.90
CA GLY A 90 -16.15 17.41 9.24
C GLY A 90 -14.82 17.39 9.99
N ARG A 91 -13.69 17.33 9.26
CA ARG A 91 -12.36 17.27 9.87
C ARG A 91 -11.30 17.72 8.85
N PRO A 92 -10.47 18.73 9.17
CA PRO A 92 -9.29 19.04 8.36
C PRO A 92 -8.32 17.85 8.39
N ALA A 93 -8.13 17.19 7.24
CA ALA A 93 -7.32 15.97 7.15
C ALA A 93 -6.36 15.97 5.94
N THR A 94 -6.10 17.14 5.36
CA THR A 94 -5.25 17.28 4.17
C THR A 94 -3.88 16.62 4.35
N ASP A 95 -3.21 16.86 5.48
CA ASP A 95 -1.90 16.29 5.78
C ASP A 95 -1.95 14.77 5.90
N LEU A 96 -3.07 14.22 6.42
CA LEU A 96 -3.26 12.78 6.50
C LEU A 96 -3.50 12.15 5.14
N VAL A 97 -4.28 12.80 4.27
CA VAL A 97 -4.45 12.35 2.87
C VAL A 97 -3.10 12.25 2.19
N LEU A 98 -2.29 13.31 2.26
CA LEU A 98 -0.96 13.32 1.68
C LEU A 98 -0.08 12.21 2.25
N LYS A 99 -0.05 12.07 3.57
CA LYS A 99 0.75 11.04 4.23
C LYS A 99 0.40 9.63 3.79
N PHE A 100 -0.88 9.30 3.65
CA PHE A 100 -1.29 7.99 3.17
C PHE A 100 -0.94 7.75 1.70
N LEU A 101 -1.07 8.78 0.86
CA LEU A 101 -0.65 8.71 -0.54
C LEU A 101 0.87 8.55 -0.66
N GLU A 102 1.65 9.20 0.20
CA GLU A 102 3.11 9.03 0.29
C GLU A 102 3.48 7.60 0.69
N HIS A 103 2.81 7.01 1.69
CA HIS A 103 3.02 5.62 2.06
C HIS A 103 2.67 4.67 0.92
N PHE A 104 1.54 4.89 0.27
CA PHE A 104 1.13 4.07 -0.87
C PHE A 104 2.17 4.12 -2.01
N ALA A 105 2.62 5.32 -2.39
CA ALA A 105 3.61 5.48 -3.44
C ALA A 105 4.95 4.84 -3.07
N ALA A 106 5.41 5.01 -1.84
CA ALA A 106 6.65 4.41 -1.36
C ALA A 106 6.60 2.87 -1.35
N ILE A 107 5.45 2.28 -0.96
CA ILE A 107 5.24 0.82 -1.01
C ILE A 107 5.18 0.33 -2.47
N SER A 108 4.50 1.06 -3.36
CA SER A 108 4.42 0.71 -4.77
C SER A 108 5.79 0.71 -5.44
N ASP A 109 6.60 1.73 -5.16
CA ASP A 109 7.98 1.81 -5.65
C ASP A 109 8.85 0.66 -5.10
N ALA A 110 8.66 0.31 -3.82
CA ALA A 110 9.36 -0.81 -3.21
C ALA A 110 8.99 -2.17 -3.84
N ILE A 111 7.72 -2.39 -4.18
CA ILE A 111 7.27 -3.61 -4.87
C ILE A 111 8.02 -3.78 -6.20
N ASP A 112 8.16 -2.71 -6.97
CA ASP A 112 8.88 -2.73 -8.24
C ASP A 112 10.40 -2.86 -8.02
N GLY A 113 10.96 -2.07 -7.10
CA GLY A 113 12.40 -1.96 -6.86
C GLY A 113 13.02 -3.17 -6.16
N GLN A 114 12.26 -3.90 -5.33
CA GLN A 114 12.75 -5.07 -4.58
C GLN A 114 12.58 -6.40 -5.34
N GLY A 115 12.10 -6.37 -6.58
CA GLY A 115 11.94 -7.57 -7.41
C GLY A 115 10.86 -8.54 -6.90
N ILE A 116 9.83 -8.01 -6.26
CA ILE A 116 8.66 -8.78 -5.81
C ILE A 116 7.82 -9.19 -7.03
N TRP A 117 7.75 -8.35 -8.07
CA TRP A 117 7.09 -8.66 -9.33
C TRP A 117 7.95 -9.56 -10.22
N ASP A 118 7.34 -10.55 -10.85
CA ASP A 118 7.97 -11.44 -11.83
C ASP A 118 7.27 -11.31 -13.18
N ASP A 119 7.94 -10.70 -14.16
CA ASP A 119 7.40 -10.44 -15.48
C ASP A 119 7.07 -11.71 -16.26
N ALA A 120 7.85 -12.79 -16.05
CA ALA A 120 7.66 -14.03 -16.79
C ALA A 120 6.41 -14.79 -16.33
N ASP A 121 6.11 -14.74 -15.05
CA ASP A 121 4.98 -15.42 -14.44
C ASP A 121 3.75 -14.51 -14.31
N GLY A 122 3.91 -13.18 -14.38
CA GLY A 122 2.83 -12.22 -14.17
C GLY A 122 2.27 -12.28 -12.75
N LEU A 123 3.11 -12.54 -11.75
CA LEU A 123 2.74 -12.70 -10.36
C LEU A 123 3.75 -12.02 -9.43
N TYR A 124 3.28 -11.69 -8.23
CA TYR A 124 4.13 -11.23 -7.15
C TYR A 124 4.60 -12.41 -6.31
N TYR A 125 5.89 -12.39 -5.93
CA TYR A 125 6.51 -13.44 -5.12
C TYR A 125 7.21 -12.88 -3.90
N ASP A 126 7.23 -13.69 -2.84
CA ASP A 126 8.03 -13.39 -1.66
C ASP A 126 9.52 -13.44 -1.99
N ARG A 127 10.32 -12.67 -1.23
CA ARG A 127 11.78 -12.63 -1.33
C ARG A 127 12.40 -13.09 -0.02
N LEU A 128 13.27 -14.08 -0.10
CA LEU A 128 14.02 -14.58 1.05
C LEU A 128 15.45 -14.04 1.01
N HIS A 129 15.79 -13.20 1.97
CA HIS A 129 17.13 -12.66 2.17
C HIS A 129 17.87 -13.53 3.18
N THR A 130 18.91 -14.21 2.73
CA THR A 130 19.74 -15.05 3.59
C THR A 130 20.83 -14.22 4.30
N PRO A 131 21.37 -14.67 5.45
CA PRO A 131 22.48 -14.01 6.13
C PRO A 131 23.75 -13.87 5.25
N GLY A 132 23.89 -14.74 4.27
CA GLY A 132 25.00 -14.70 3.29
C GLY A 132 24.82 -13.66 2.17
N GLY A 133 23.75 -12.84 2.22
CA GLY A 133 23.47 -11.81 1.22
C GLY A 133 22.87 -12.33 -0.09
N THR A 134 22.41 -13.59 -0.10
CA THR A 134 21.69 -14.14 -1.26
C THR A 134 20.21 -13.77 -1.15
N ASP A 135 19.66 -13.29 -2.25
CA ASP A 135 18.25 -12.93 -2.39
C ASP A 135 17.56 -13.95 -3.30
N ILE A 136 16.58 -14.67 -2.76
CA ILE A 136 15.94 -15.80 -3.41
C ILE A 136 14.46 -15.51 -3.61
N PRO A 137 13.94 -15.50 -4.86
CA PRO A 137 12.51 -15.42 -5.09
C PRO A 137 11.84 -16.74 -4.69
N VAL A 138 10.83 -16.65 -3.82
CA VAL A 138 10.05 -17.82 -3.37
C VAL A 138 8.87 -18.01 -4.30
N LYS A 139 9.09 -18.71 -5.41
CA LYS A 139 8.10 -18.86 -6.50
C LYS A 139 7.03 -19.92 -6.20
N VAL A 140 6.16 -19.61 -5.24
CA VAL A 140 4.95 -20.42 -4.98
C VAL A 140 3.76 -19.76 -5.67
N ARG A 141 3.27 -20.36 -6.75
CA ARG A 141 2.10 -19.86 -7.49
C ARG A 141 0.83 -20.09 -6.68
N SER A 142 0.32 -19.04 -6.08
CA SER A 142 -0.88 -19.08 -5.25
C SER A 142 -1.63 -17.74 -5.31
N MET A 143 -2.77 -17.67 -4.65
CA MET A 143 -3.54 -16.43 -4.49
C MET A 143 -2.73 -15.29 -3.85
N VAL A 144 -1.73 -15.61 -3.04
CA VAL A 144 -0.82 -14.64 -2.40
C VAL A 144 -0.18 -13.72 -3.44
N GLY A 145 0.25 -14.27 -4.57
CA GLY A 145 0.84 -13.51 -5.67
C GLY A 145 -0.10 -12.58 -6.44
N MET A 146 -1.39 -12.52 -6.07
CA MET A 146 -2.37 -11.60 -6.65
C MET A 146 -2.82 -10.51 -5.67
N ILE A 147 -2.51 -10.65 -4.38
CA ILE A 147 -2.97 -9.71 -3.35
C ILE A 147 -2.52 -8.27 -3.60
N PRO A 148 -1.29 -7.99 -4.05
CA PRO A 148 -0.89 -6.61 -4.35
C PRO A 148 -1.76 -5.91 -5.39
N LEU A 149 -2.42 -6.65 -6.29
CA LEU A 149 -3.38 -6.10 -7.26
C LEU A 149 -4.63 -5.49 -6.63
N LEU A 150 -4.92 -5.78 -5.36
CA LEU A 150 -6.04 -5.18 -4.64
C LEU A 150 -5.75 -3.74 -4.17
N ALA A 151 -4.49 -3.32 -4.21
CA ALA A 151 -4.07 -1.99 -3.80
C ALA A 151 -4.34 -0.94 -4.91
N VAL A 152 -5.61 -0.75 -5.24
CA VAL A 152 -6.07 0.19 -6.26
C VAL A 152 -7.16 1.10 -5.71
N ALA A 153 -7.21 2.33 -6.21
CA ALA A 153 -8.30 3.26 -5.96
C ALA A 153 -8.68 3.98 -7.25
N VAL A 154 -9.97 4.28 -7.38
CA VAL A 154 -10.47 5.12 -8.46
C VAL A 154 -10.51 6.56 -7.95
N LEU A 155 -9.77 7.43 -8.60
CA LEU A 155 -9.81 8.87 -8.36
C LEU A 155 -10.66 9.50 -9.46
N ASP A 156 -11.85 9.96 -9.11
CA ASP A 156 -12.68 10.70 -10.06
C ASP A 156 -12.26 12.18 -10.16
N GLU A 157 -12.60 12.83 -11.30
CA GLU A 157 -12.25 14.24 -11.53
C GLU A 157 -12.80 15.16 -10.43
N GLY A 158 -13.98 14.89 -9.90
CA GLY A 158 -14.57 15.66 -8.82
C GLY A 158 -13.81 15.54 -7.50
N MET A 159 -13.15 14.41 -7.29
CA MET A 159 -12.25 14.21 -6.15
C MET A 159 -10.97 15.03 -6.31
N LEU A 160 -10.40 15.06 -7.49
CA LEU A 160 -9.18 15.82 -7.79
C LEU A 160 -9.42 17.33 -7.73
N ASP A 161 -10.52 17.82 -8.31
CA ASP A 161 -10.88 19.24 -8.33
C ASP A 161 -11.15 19.82 -6.94
N ARG A 162 -11.79 19.05 -6.07
CA ARG A 162 -12.08 19.48 -4.69
C ARG A 162 -10.84 19.54 -3.80
N SER A 163 -9.74 18.98 -4.27
CA SER A 163 -8.50 18.85 -3.51
C SER A 163 -7.27 19.40 -4.26
N LEU A 164 -7.41 20.55 -4.90
CA LEU A 164 -6.31 21.20 -5.65
C LEU A 164 -5.00 21.31 -4.85
N THR A 165 -5.09 21.51 -3.53
CA THR A 165 -3.93 21.56 -2.64
C THR A 165 -3.30 20.19 -2.45
N VAL A 166 -4.12 19.15 -2.21
CA VAL A 166 -3.64 17.76 -2.08
C VAL A 166 -3.04 17.30 -3.40
N GLY A 167 -3.73 17.55 -4.52
CA GLY A 167 -3.24 17.15 -5.84
C GLY A 167 -1.89 17.77 -6.20
N LYS A 168 -1.69 19.06 -5.91
CA LYS A 168 -0.39 19.73 -6.14
C LYS A 168 0.72 19.15 -5.28
N HIS A 169 0.51 19.02 -3.98
CA HIS A 169 1.52 18.46 -3.08
C HIS A 169 1.85 17.01 -3.41
N PHE A 170 0.85 16.23 -3.80
CA PHE A 170 1.07 14.84 -4.21
C PHE A 170 1.82 14.76 -5.55
N ALA A 171 1.47 15.59 -6.53
CA ALA A 171 2.23 15.68 -7.78
C ALA A 171 3.68 16.10 -7.56
N ASP A 172 3.93 17.10 -6.68
CA ASP A 172 5.26 17.52 -6.28
C ASP A 172 6.04 16.39 -5.55
N PHE A 173 5.34 15.61 -4.73
CA PHE A 173 5.93 14.44 -4.08
C PHE A 173 6.33 13.38 -5.10
N LEU A 174 5.43 12.97 -5.99
CA LEU A 174 5.72 11.99 -7.04
C LEU A 174 6.88 12.45 -7.94
N GLN A 175 6.93 13.74 -8.28
CA GLN A 175 8.02 14.30 -9.08
C GLN A 175 9.36 14.24 -8.34
N ARG A 176 9.40 14.56 -7.05
CA ARG A 176 10.62 14.49 -6.22
C ARG A 176 11.13 13.06 -6.04
N GLN A 177 10.23 12.08 -5.99
CA GLN A 177 10.57 10.66 -5.90
C GLN A 177 10.94 10.03 -7.25
N GLY A 178 10.87 10.80 -8.35
CA GLY A 178 11.09 10.24 -9.68
C GLY A 178 9.99 9.32 -10.20
N LEU A 179 8.87 9.23 -9.45
CA LEU A 179 7.71 8.38 -9.76
C LEU A 179 6.76 9.04 -10.77
N ALA A 180 6.89 10.34 -11.03
CA ALA A 180 6.06 11.09 -11.94
C ALA A 180 6.82 11.52 -13.19
N ASP A 181 6.80 10.68 -14.19
CA ASP A 181 6.82 11.18 -15.57
C ASP A 181 5.38 11.65 -15.89
N ARG A 182 5.23 12.93 -16.22
CA ARG A 182 3.93 13.53 -16.60
C ARG A 182 3.24 12.75 -17.71
N GLU A 183 4.01 12.18 -18.63
CA GLU A 183 3.52 11.36 -19.72
C GLU A 183 2.95 10.02 -19.19
N LYS A 184 3.63 9.44 -18.21
CA LYS A 184 3.18 8.19 -17.55
C LYS A 184 1.92 8.40 -16.72
N LEU A 185 1.79 9.54 -16.05
CA LEU A 185 0.58 9.90 -15.29
C LEU A 185 -0.63 10.17 -16.21
N ARG A 186 -0.40 10.78 -17.39
CA ARG A 186 -1.43 10.94 -18.43
C ARG A 186 -1.88 9.60 -19.01
N GLN A 187 -0.93 8.69 -19.28
CA GLN A 187 -1.25 7.34 -19.78
C GLN A 187 -2.03 6.51 -18.75
N LEU A 188 -1.82 6.77 -17.47
CA LEU A 188 -2.56 6.14 -16.36
C LEU A 188 -3.88 6.86 -16.05
N GLY A 189 -4.24 7.93 -16.77
CA GLY A 189 -5.48 8.68 -16.53
C GLY A 189 -5.51 9.45 -15.21
N VAL A 190 -4.34 9.80 -14.66
CA VAL A 190 -4.20 10.52 -13.37
C VAL A 190 -3.99 12.02 -13.56
N LEU A 191 -3.76 12.49 -14.80
CA LEU A 191 -3.65 13.91 -15.21
C LEU A 191 -4.42 14.17 -16.50
#